data_e4daa0d8fffa7019d0e11c566fdd1601
#
_entry.id   e4daa0d8fffa7019d0e11c566fdd1601
#
_cell.length_a   1.000
_cell.length_b   1.000
_cell.length_c   1.000
_cell.angle_alpha   90.00
_cell.angle_beta   90.00
_cell.angle_gamma   90.00
#
_symmetry.space_group_name_H-M   'P 1'
#
loop_
_entity.id
_entity.type
_entity.pdbx_description
1 polymer ?
#
loop_
_entity_poly.entity_id
_entity_poly.type
_entity_poly.pdbx_seq_one_letter_code
_entity_poly.pdbx_strand_id
1 'polypeptide(L)'
;RTPLPTATHEPTRTALPTRTATTTLSPPFVLDKQIQVCNPNLNEPQIQIFLNDGAGLGVPGVQIILTWDDGQESIFTGLKPDIDLGYADFVMTPEIVYTLQVSGGGQIISDLFAPECEDEGSGRYWGSWRLIFKHP
;
A
#
# COMPACT_ATOMS: atom_id res chain seq x y z
N ARG A 1 41.82 -31.81 -49.96
CA ARG A 1 41.48 -31.78 -49.72
C ARG A 1 40.91 -31.34 -48.91
N THR A 2 40.45 -30.84 -48.53
CA THR A 2 39.85 -30.43 -47.95
C THR A 2 39.11 -29.90 -47.33
N PRO A 3 38.77 -29.82 -46.96
CA PRO A 3 37.98 -29.45 -46.40
C PRO A 3 37.37 -28.78 -45.81
N LEU A 4 36.84 -28.35 -45.42
CA LEU A 4 36.13 -27.81 -44.88
C LEU A 4 35.45 -27.33 -44.27
N PRO A 5 35.17 -27.13 -43.93
CA PRO A 5 34.50 -26.75 -43.36
C PRO A 5 33.76 -26.28 -42.79
N THR A 6 33.29 -26.07 -42.42
CA THR A 6 32.61 -25.78 -41.90
C THR A 6 31.90 -25.00 -41.31
N ALA A 7 31.48 -24.74 -41.34
CA ALA A 7 30.80 -24.06 -40.93
C ALA A 7 30.15 -23.80 -40.07
N THR A 8 29.90 -23.75 -39.69
CA THR A 8 29.31 -23.62 -38.87
C THR A 8 28.60 -22.77 -38.45
N HIS A 9 28.09 -22.41 -38.13
CA HIS A 9 27.34 -21.69 -37.74
C HIS A 9 26.91 -21.40 -36.67
N GLU A 10 26.61 -20.89 -36.31
CA GLU A 10 26.20 -20.59 -35.42
C GLU A 10 25.15 -20.29 -35.06
N PRO A 11 24.85 -20.43 -34.49
CA PRO A 11 23.79 -20.37 -34.03
C PRO A 11 23.33 -19.30 -33.56
N THR A 12 22.76 -18.88 -33.70
CA THR A 12 22.31 -17.92 -33.40
C THR A 12 21.58 -17.70 -32.44
N ARG A 13 21.44 -17.53 -31.80
CA ARG A 13 20.77 -17.32 -30.93
C ARG A 13 19.92 -16.57 -30.94
N THR A 14 19.19 -16.47 -30.87
CA THR A 14 18.27 -15.94 -30.86
C THR A 14 17.81 -15.38 -29.79
N ALA A 15 17.71 -14.69 -29.60
CA ALA A 15 17.31 -13.99 -28.72
C ALA A 15 16.14 -14.11 -28.26
N LEU A 16 15.79 -14.27 -27.57
CA LEU A 16 14.79 -14.37 -27.03
C LEU A 16 14.08 -13.40 -26.55
N PRO A 17 13.32 -13.21 -26.62
CA PRO A 17 12.49 -12.34 -26.35
C PRO A 17 12.08 -12.10 -25.19
N THR A 18 12.03 -11.70 -24.77
CA THR A 18 11.82 -11.47 -23.73
C THR A 18 10.74 -10.94 -23.49
N ARG A 19 10.02 -11.03 -23.26
CA ARG A 19 9.03 -10.68 -22.92
C ARG A 19 8.90 -9.89 -22.15
N THR A 20 8.58 -9.25 -22.09
CA THR A 20 8.55 -8.40 -21.51
C THR A 20 7.59 -8.01 -20.99
N ALA A 21 7.34 -8.17 -20.42
CA ALA A 21 6.57 -7.93 -19.68
C ALA A 21 5.81 -6.96 -19.70
N THR A 22 5.30 -6.71 -20.07
CA THR A 22 4.56 -5.90 -20.16
C THR A 22 3.73 -5.68 -19.32
N THR A 23 3.75 -5.49 -18.68
CA THR A 23 3.12 -5.21 -17.81
C THR A 23 2.17 -4.39 -17.85
N THR A 24 1.43 -4.63 -17.78
CA THR A 24 0.43 -3.99 -17.79
C THR A 24 0.29 -3.51 -16.54
N LEU A 25 0.44 -2.59 -16.24
CA LEU A 25 0.27 -2.12 -15.12
C LEU A 25 -1.01 -2.03 -14.72
N SER A 26 -1.40 -2.57 -13.75
CA SER A 26 -2.63 -2.25 -13.14
C SER A 26 -2.56 -0.85 -12.73
N PRO A 27 -3.59 -0.09 -12.85
CA PRO A 27 -3.60 1.26 -12.34
C PRO A 27 -3.35 1.24 -10.85
N PRO A 28 -2.67 2.23 -10.31
CA PRO A 28 -2.40 2.26 -8.88
C PRO A 28 -3.67 2.51 -8.07
N PHE A 29 -3.64 2.11 -6.83
CA PHE A 29 -4.72 2.42 -5.91
C PHE A 29 -4.77 3.92 -5.69
N VAL A 30 -5.97 4.49 -5.67
CA VAL A 30 -6.16 5.89 -5.38
C VAL A 30 -7.06 6.04 -4.18
N LEU A 31 -6.84 7.11 -3.44
CA LEU A 31 -7.63 7.37 -2.24
C LEU A 31 -9.06 7.72 -2.64
N ASP A 32 -10.00 7.00 -2.09
CA ASP A 32 -11.40 7.24 -2.34
C ASP A 32 -12.02 8.03 -1.19
N LYS A 33 -11.67 7.70 0.05
CA LYS A 33 -12.22 8.39 1.20
C LYS A 33 -11.18 8.49 2.29
N GLN A 34 -11.20 9.61 3.00
CA GLN A 34 -10.37 9.79 4.18
C GLN A 34 -11.31 10.26 5.28
N ILE A 35 -11.44 9.47 6.32
CA ILE A 35 -12.42 9.70 7.37
C ILE A 35 -11.72 9.79 8.71
N GLN A 36 -12.02 10.84 9.46
CA GLN A 36 -11.51 10.95 10.82
C GLN A 36 -12.36 10.06 11.72
N VAL A 37 -11.71 9.24 12.52
CA VAL A 37 -12.40 8.31 13.40
C VAL A 37 -12.11 8.73 14.83
N CYS A 38 -13.14 9.16 15.53
CA CYS A 38 -13.05 9.54 16.92
C CYS A 38 -13.75 8.48 17.74
N ASN A 39 -12.98 7.55 18.28
CA ASN A 39 -13.52 6.46 19.06
C ASN A 39 -12.75 6.39 20.36
N PRO A 40 -13.34 6.84 21.47
CA PRO A 40 -12.59 6.85 22.73
C PRO A 40 -12.23 5.47 23.27
N ASN A 41 -12.82 4.43 22.69
CA ASN A 41 -12.50 3.08 23.11
C ASN A 41 -11.25 2.53 22.42
N LEU A 42 -10.73 3.24 21.42
CA LEU A 42 -9.46 2.83 20.82
C LEU A 42 -8.35 3.34 21.73
N ASN A 43 -7.52 2.43 22.18
CA ASN A 43 -6.45 2.79 23.10
C ASN A 43 -5.36 3.61 22.43
N GLU A 44 -5.19 3.46 21.15
CA GLU A 44 -4.11 4.12 20.43
C GLU A 44 -4.61 4.66 19.12
N PRO A 45 -4.09 5.81 18.68
CA PRO A 45 -4.49 6.32 17.37
C PRO A 45 -3.92 5.45 16.26
N GLN A 46 -4.72 5.21 15.26
CA GLN A 46 -4.35 4.31 14.17
C GLN A 46 -4.64 4.91 12.82
N ILE A 47 -3.89 4.47 11.83
CA ILE A 47 -4.27 4.66 10.43
C ILE A 47 -4.84 3.31 10.01
N GLN A 48 -6.11 3.30 9.67
CA GLN A 48 -6.81 2.10 9.23
C GLN A 48 -6.96 2.20 7.72
N ILE A 49 -6.45 1.23 6.99
CA ILE A 49 -6.40 1.29 5.53
C ILE A 49 -7.21 0.15 4.95
N PHE A 50 -8.05 0.48 3.98
CA PHE A 50 -8.80 -0.52 3.24
C PHE A 50 -8.46 -0.37 1.76
N LEU A 51 -7.98 -1.44 1.16
CA LEU A 51 -7.67 -1.45 -0.28
C LEU A 51 -8.67 -2.34 -0.99
N ASN A 52 -9.44 -1.75 -1.87
CA ASN A 52 -10.48 -2.47 -2.60
C ASN A 52 -10.17 -2.47 -4.09
N ASP A 53 -10.57 -3.53 -4.76
CA ASP A 53 -10.42 -3.60 -6.22
C ASP A 53 -11.61 -2.92 -6.89
N GLY A 54 -11.66 -2.97 -8.21
CA GLY A 54 -12.71 -2.32 -8.96
C GLY A 54 -14.10 -2.87 -8.70
N ALA A 55 -14.19 -4.08 -8.14
CA ALA A 55 -15.46 -4.67 -7.78
C ALA A 55 -15.81 -4.42 -6.32
N GLY A 56 -14.99 -3.71 -5.59
CA GLY A 56 -15.26 -3.41 -4.19
C GLY A 56 -14.79 -4.49 -3.23
N LEU A 57 -14.01 -5.44 -3.70
CA LEU A 57 -13.52 -6.50 -2.84
C LEU A 57 -12.13 -6.17 -2.31
N GLY A 58 -11.87 -6.54 -1.07
CA GLY A 58 -10.58 -6.28 -0.45
C GLY A 58 -9.45 -7.03 -1.13
N VAL A 59 -8.31 -6.38 -1.25
CA VAL A 59 -7.13 -6.94 -1.92
C VAL A 59 -6.06 -7.21 -0.88
N PRO A 60 -5.75 -8.49 -0.62
CA PRO A 60 -4.74 -8.83 0.38
C PRO A 60 -3.33 -8.81 -0.21
N GLY A 61 -2.35 -8.79 0.67
CA GLY A 61 -0.97 -8.95 0.27
C GLY A 61 -0.32 -7.72 -0.33
N VAL A 62 -0.94 -6.57 -0.20
CA VAL A 62 -0.39 -5.34 -0.78
C VAL A 62 0.42 -4.63 0.28
N GLN A 63 1.61 -4.21 -0.10
CA GLN A 63 2.49 -3.50 0.81
C GLN A 63 2.14 -2.02 0.87
N ILE A 64 2.11 -1.49 2.07
CA ILE A 64 1.89 -0.08 2.31
C ILE A 64 3.06 0.42 3.12
N ILE A 65 3.64 1.53 2.70
CA ILE A 65 4.84 2.06 3.33
C ILE A 65 4.50 3.34 4.06
N LEU A 66 4.80 3.39 5.33
CA LEU A 66 4.64 4.59 6.14
C LEU A 66 6.02 5.16 6.39
N THR A 67 6.19 6.45 6.21
CA THR A 67 7.47 7.11 6.49
C THR A 67 7.24 8.32 7.36
N TRP A 68 8.23 8.64 8.16
CA TRP A 68 8.24 9.84 8.99
C TRP A 68 9.70 10.28 9.14
N ASP A 69 9.93 11.36 9.85
CA ASP A 69 11.26 11.99 9.85
C ASP A 69 12.41 11.04 10.10
N ASP A 70 12.28 10.16 11.06
CA ASP A 70 13.38 9.29 11.40
C ASP A 70 13.03 7.82 11.32
N GLY A 71 12.09 7.47 10.48
CA GLY A 71 11.75 6.06 10.37
C GLY A 71 10.88 5.72 9.18
N GLN A 72 10.71 4.44 8.99
CA GLN A 72 9.90 3.90 7.91
C GLN A 72 9.45 2.51 8.33
N GLU A 73 8.26 2.17 7.98
CA GLU A 73 7.74 0.85 8.27
C GLU A 73 6.83 0.40 7.14
N SER A 74 6.86 -0.89 6.85
CA SER A 74 5.99 -1.49 5.84
C SER A 74 4.94 -2.33 6.53
N ILE A 75 3.72 -2.20 6.09
CA ILE A 75 2.63 -3.05 6.56
C ILE A 75 1.97 -3.68 5.33
N PHE A 76 1.20 -4.72 5.54
CA PHE A 76 0.60 -5.46 4.44
C PHE A 76 -0.88 -5.70 4.70
N THR A 77 -1.68 -5.61 3.66
CA THR A 77 -3.09 -5.95 3.78
C THR A 77 -3.25 -7.45 3.91
N GLY A 78 -4.36 -7.86 4.48
CA GLY A 78 -4.70 -9.27 4.54
C GLY A 78 -4.25 -9.99 5.80
N LEU A 79 -3.59 -9.29 6.72
CA LEU A 79 -3.12 -9.93 7.94
C LEU A 79 -4.20 -10.02 9.01
N LYS A 80 -5.29 -9.31 8.83
CA LYS A 80 -6.43 -9.37 9.73
C LYS A 80 -7.69 -9.68 8.92
N PRO A 81 -7.76 -10.89 8.38
CA PRO A 81 -8.86 -11.22 7.47
C PRO A 81 -10.24 -11.18 8.11
N ASP A 82 -10.30 -11.26 9.43
CA ASP A 82 -11.57 -11.14 10.14
C ASP A 82 -12.18 -9.76 9.92
N ILE A 83 -11.36 -8.75 9.70
CA ILE A 83 -11.85 -7.40 9.45
C ILE A 83 -12.15 -7.26 7.97
N ASP A 84 -11.15 -7.53 7.12
CA ASP A 84 -11.32 -7.44 5.68
C ASP A 84 -10.03 -7.94 5.04
N LEU A 85 -10.12 -8.51 3.85
CA LEU A 85 -8.93 -8.97 3.14
C LEU A 85 -8.05 -7.80 2.69
N GLY A 86 -8.62 -6.63 2.52
CA GLY A 86 -7.85 -5.46 2.12
C GLY A 86 -7.47 -4.55 3.26
N TYR A 87 -7.60 -5.02 4.48
CA TYR A 87 -7.37 -4.19 5.65
C TYR A 87 -5.93 -4.26 6.16
N ALA A 88 -5.41 -3.12 6.57
CA ALA A 88 -4.16 -3.04 7.30
C ALA A 88 -4.27 -1.87 8.26
N ASP A 89 -3.50 -1.90 9.33
CA ASP A 89 -3.49 -0.77 10.25
C ASP A 89 -2.08 -0.49 10.76
N PHE A 90 -1.90 0.72 11.21
CA PHE A 90 -0.62 1.18 11.72
C PHE A 90 -0.89 2.10 12.90
N VAL A 91 -0.21 1.85 14.00
CA VAL A 91 -0.38 2.67 15.20
C VAL A 91 0.48 3.91 15.08
N MET A 92 -0.15 5.09 15.17
CA MET A 92 0.57 6.33 15.10
C MET A 92 1.08 6.74 16.47
N THR A 93 2.20 7.42 16.49
CA THR A 93 2.64 8.12 17.69
C THR A 93 2.09 9.54 17.57
N PRO A 94 1.38 10.03 18.56
CA PRO A 94 0.84 11.39 18.48
C PRO A 94 1.95 12.41 18.24
N GLU A 95 1.61 13.40 17.44
CA GLU A 95 2.51 14.51 17.11
C GLU A 95 3.58 14.19 16.08
N ILE A 96 3.62 12.97 15.59
CA ILE A 96 4.50 12.64 14.47
C ILE A 96 3.66 12.69 13.20
N VAL A 97 4.25 13.22 12.14
CA VAL A 97 3.58 13.35 10.85
C VAL A 97 4.07 12.25 9.92
N TYR A 98 3.14 11.54 9.34
CA TYR A 98 3.44 10.38 8.51
C TYR A 98 3.06 10.64 7.06
N THR A 99 3.78 9.96 6.18
CA THR A 99 3.44 9.89 4.76
C THR A 99 3.18 8.43 4.44
N LEU A 100 2.13 8.18 3.69
CA LEU A 100 1.71 6.82 3.36
C LEU A 100 1.72 6.64 1.85
N GLN A 101 2.25 5.53 1.40
CA GLN A 101 2.23 5.20 -0.02
C GLN A 101 1.92 3.73 -0.19
N VAL A 102 0.98 3.42 -1.06
CA VAL A 102 0.71 2.05 -1.45
C VAL A 102 1.76 1.67 -2.48
N SER A 103 2.41 0.52 -2.27
CA SER A 103 3.45 0.07 -3.17
C SER A 103 2.95 -0.04 -4.59
N GLY A 104 3.87 0.07 -5.53
CA GLY A 104 3.51 -0.08 -6.93
C GLY A 104 3.13 1.23 -7.59
N GLY A 105 3.50 2.35 -7.01
CA GLY A 105 3.25 3.62 -7.64
C GLY A 105 1.91 4.24 -7.30
N GLY A 106 1.33 3.81 -6.20
CA GLY A 106 0.06 4.37 -5.79
C GLY A 106 0.19 5.81 -5.31
N GLN A 107 -0.94 6.40 -5.03
CA GLN A 107 -1.01 7.77 -4.57
C GLN A 107 -0.30 7.92 -3.24
N ILE A 108 0.37 9.05 -3.06
CA ILE A 108 1.06 9.36 -1.81
C ILE A 108 0.14 10.25 -0.97
N ILE A 109 -0.08 9.86 0.26
CA ILE A 109 -0.89 10.65 1.19
C ILE A 109 0.05 11.23 2.24
N SER A 110 0.12 12.54 2.29
CA SER A 110 1.01 13.23 3.21
C SER A 110 0.25 13.82 4.39
N ASP A 111 0.99 14.30 5.35
CA ASP A 111 0.45 15.04 6.48
C ASP A 111 -0.56 14.27 7.29
N LEU A 112 -0.28 13.00 7.49
CA LEU A 112 -1.12 12.18 8.33
C LEU A 112 -0.59 12.24 9.76
N PHE A 113 -1.41 12.70 10.66
CA PHE A 113 -1.07 12.73 12.08
C PHE A 113 -2.35 12.51 12.87
N ALA A 114 -2.19 12.06 14.09
CA ALA A 114 -3.33 11.72 14.92
C ALA A 114 -4.16 12.98 15.15
N PRO A 115 -5.44 12.98 14.79
CA PRO A 115 -6.27 14.15 15.00
C PRO A 115 -6.69 14.24 16.47
N GLU A 116 -7.00 15.45 16.91
CA GLU A 116 -7.53 15.60 18.24
C GLU A 116 -9.04 15.41 18.19
N CYS A 117 -9.51 14.59 19.07
CA CYS A 117 -10.95 14.34 19.21
C CYS A 117 -11.41 14.78 20.58
N GLU A 118 -12.69 15.02 20.71
CA GLU A 118 -13.25 15.47 21.96
C GLU A 118 -14.54 14.78 22.24
N ASP A 119 -14.75 14.37 23.46
CA ASP A 119 -15.96 13.65 23.82
C ASP A 119 -16.33 14.07 25.22
N GLU A 120 -17.61 14.25 25.47
CA GLU A 120 -18.06 14.72 26.77
C GLU A 120 -17.64 13.82 27.90
N GLY A 121 -17.70 12.54 27.69
CA GLY A 121 -17.35 11.58 28.72
C GLY A 121 -15.88 11.33 28.87
N SER A 122 -15.11 11.47 27.77
CA SER A 122 -13.70 11.12 27.78
C SER A 122 -12.75 12.29 27.70
N GLY A 123 -13.29 13.49 27.49
CA GLY A 123 -12.44 14.65 27.31
C GLY A 123 -11.74 14.62 25.97
N ARG A 124 -10.51 15.11 25.94
CA ARG A 124 -9.75 15.16 24.69
C ARG A 124 -8.91 13.93 24.57
N TYR A 125 -8.83 13.41 23.36
CA TYR A 125 -8.04 12.21 23.11
C TYR A 125 -7.59 12.21 21.64
N TRP A 126 -6.62 11.34 21.34
CA TRP A 126 -6.11 11.25 19.97
C TRP A 126 -7.01 10.35 19.16
N GLY A 127 -7.37 10.83 18.00
CA GLY A 127 -8.21 10.07 17.08
C GLY A 127 -7.40 9.32 16.03
N SER A 128 -8.11 8.73 15.11
CA SER A 128 -7.55 7.87 14.08
C SER A 128 -8.01 8.31 12.71
N TRP A 129 -7.39 7.75 11.69
CA TRP A 129 -7.78 7.97 10.31
C TRP A 129 -8.21 6.66 9.69
N ARG A 130 -9.21 6.72 8.84
CA ARG A 130 -9.60 5.59 8.02
C ARG A 130 -9.44 6.02 6.57
N LEU A 131 -8.59 5.33 5.86
CA LEU A 131 -8.29 5.63 4.46
C LEU A 131 -8.80 4.47 3.62
N ILE A 132 -9.67 4.79 2.68
CA ILE A 132 -10.23 3.77 1.80
C ILE A 132 -9.72 4.07 0.41
N PHE A 133 -8.99 3.12 -0.16
CA PHE A 133 -8.42 3.22 -1.48
C PHE A 133 -9.16 2.29 -2.41
N LYS A 134 -9.21 2.64 -3.65
CA LYS A 134 -9.77 1.76 -4.64
C LYS A 134 -8.90 1.70 -5.87
N HIS A 135 -9.00 0.59 -6.54
CA HIS A 135 -8.27 0.36 -7.78
C HIS A 135 -9.23 0.75 -8.88
N PRO A 136 -8.88 1.74 -9.67
CA PRO A 136 -9.81 2.21 -10.72
C PRO A 136 -10.11 1.17 -11.77
#